data_989bf740de60c98c558d7344c562dbeb
#
_entry.id   989bf740de60c98c558d7344c562dbeb
#
_cell.length_a   1.000
_cell.length_b   1.000
_cell.length_c   1.000
_cell.angle_alpha   90.00
_cell.angle_beta   90.00
_cell.angle_gamma   90.00
#
_symmetry.space_group_name_H-M   'P 1'
#
loop_
_entity.id
_entity.type
_entity.pdbx_description
1 polymer ?
#
loop_
_entity_poly.entity_id
_entity_poly.type
_entity_poly.pdbx_seq_one_letter_code
_entity_poly.pdbx_strand_id
1 'polypeptide(L)'
;MEKFTLIDKPRSRFKVFEPFDDSSKNPSIIHSILISYGCVHKRSSKPVMKGSRVESIEEARKEYKKLLEEGWKKTYRFNSFF
;
A
#
# COMPACT_ATOMS: atom_id res chain seq x y z
N MET A 1 -2.47 12.86 2.52
CA MET A 1 -1.76 11.58 2.77
C MET A 1 -0.92 11.24 1.57
N GLU A 2 0.33 10.94 1.81
CA GLU A 2 1.21 10.54 0.73
C GLU A 2 1.17 9.03 0.52
N LYS A 3 1.45 8.63 -0.71
CA LYS A 3 1.60 7.22 -1.05
C LYS A 3 2.77 6.61 -0.29
N PHE A 4 2.57 5.43 0.27
CA PHE A 4 3.64 4.71 0.96
C PHE A 4 3.51 3.21 0.74
N THR A 5 4.61 2.50 0.93
CA THR A 5 4.67 1.06 0.76
C THR A 5 5.10 0.40 2.07
N LEU A 6 4.42 -0.67 2.44
CA LEU A 6 4.81 -1.54 3.54
C LEU A 6 5.35 -2.85 2.98
N ILE A 7 6.39 -3.36 3.62
CA ILE A 7 6.98 -4.64 3.26
C ILE A 7 7.01 -5.54 4.49
N ASP A 8 6.76 -6.84 4.31
CA ASP A 8 6.72 -7.77 5.42
C ASP A 8 8.14 -8.12 5.92
N LYS A 9 8.21 -8.83 7.06
CA LYS A 9 9.48 -9.19 7.68
C LYS A 9 10.42 -9.97 6.75
N PRO A 10 9.96 -11.04 6.07
CA PRO A 10 10.83 -11.76 5.13
C PRO A 10 11.10 -11.00 3.83
N ARG A 11 10.53 -9.80 3.66
CA ARG A 11 10.70 -8.96 2.49
C ARG A 11 10.24 -9.63 1.20
N SER A 12 9.18 -10.42 1.31
CA SER A 12 8.64 -11.17 0.18
C SER A 12 7.30 -10.63 -0.32
N ARG A 13 6.56 -9.92 0.53
CA ARG A 13 5.26 -9.35 0.17
C ARG A 13 5.24 -7.86 0.50
N PHE A 14 4.50 -7.10 -0.30
CA PHE A 14 4.36 -5.66 -0.08
C PHE A 14 2.92 -5.22 -0.30
N LYS A 15 2.58 -4.08 0.28
CA LYS A 15 1.30 -3.40 0.05
C LYS A 15 1.56 -1.92 -0.10
N VAL A 16 0.94 -1.32 -1.13
CA VAL A 16 1.06 0.12 -1.41
C VAL A 16 -0.27 0.77 -1.03
N PHE A 17 -0.20 1.77 -0.19
CA PHE A 17 -1.36 2.55 0.24
C PHE A 17 -1.29 3.93 -0.42
N GLU A 18 -2.30 4.29 -1.18
CA GLU A 18 -2.36 5.60 -1.80
C GLU A 18 -3.77 6.18 -1.76
N PRO A 19 -3.89 7.52 -1.69
CA PRO A 19 -5.20 8.15 -1.73
C PRO A 19 -5.90 7.78 -3.03
N PHE A 20 -7.13 7.31 -2.92
CA PHE A 20 -7.97 7.06 -4.08
C PHE A 20 -9.01 8.17 -4.12
N ASP A 21 -8.81 9.09 -5.04
CA ASP A 21 -9.70 10.23 -5.20
C ASP A 21 -10.63 9.98 -6.39
N ASP A 22 -11.90 9.89 -6.09
CA ASP A 22 -12.95 9.85 -7.11
C ASP A 22 -13.22 11.24 -7.65
N SER A 23 -12.33 12.12 -7.43
CA SER A 23 -12.05 13.45 -7.97
C SER A 23 -13.18 14.39 -8.38
N SER A 24 -14.40 13.97 -8.41
CA SER A 24 -15.44 14.81 -8.98
C SER A 24 -16.13 15.73 -7.97
N LYS A 25 -15.94 15.54 -6.67
CA LYS A 25 -16.79 16.24 -5.70
C LYS A 25 -16.09 17.08 -4.66
N ASN A 26 -14.91 16.73 -4.20
CA ASN A 26 -14.20 17.54 -3.22
C ASN A 26 -12.76 17.07 -3.05
N PRO A 27 -11.79 17.73 -3.71
CA PRO A 27 -10.39 17.29 -3.69
C PRO A 27 -9.71 17.41 -2.33
N SER A 28 -10.33 18.10 -1.37
CA SER A 28 -9.74 18.22 -0.04
C SER A 28 -10.11 17.09 0.91
N ILE A 29 -11.05 16.23 0.51
CA ILE A 29 -11.50 15.14 1.38
C ILE A 29 -11.17 13.78 0.74
N ILE A 30 -10.30 13.04 1.41
CA ILE A 30 -9.94 11.68 0.99
C ILE A 30 -10.88 10.72 1.67
N HIS A 31 -11.75 10.07 0.88
CA HIS A 31 -12.73 9.13 1.41
C HIS A 31 -12.25 7.68 1.32
N SER A 32 -11.34 7.40 0.39
CA SER A 32 -10.94 6.03 0.10
C SER A 32 -9.45 5.93 -0.10
N ILE A 33 -8.93 4.73 0.12
CA ILE A 33 -7.52 4.41 -0.07
C ILE A 33 -7.46 3.24 -1.04
N LEU A 34 -6.62 3.36 -2.06
CA LEU A 34 -6.31 2.25 -2.93
C LEU A 34 -5.17 1.46 -2.30
N ILE A 35 -5.42 0.20 -2.05
CA ILE A 35 -4.42 -0.71 -1.50
C ILE A 35 -4.03 -1.68 -2.61
N SER A 36 -2.81 -1.55 -3.09
CA SER A 36 -2.25 -2.46 -4.08
C SER A 36 -1.33 -3.44 -3.36
N TYR A 37 -1.33 -4.69 -3.79
CA TYR A 37 -0.54 -5.71 -3.11
C TYR A 37 0.19 -6.58 -4.12
N GLY A 38 1.28 -7.17 -3.68
CA GLY A 38 2.07 -8.03 -4.53
C GLY A 38 3.18 -8.72 -3.76
N CYS A 39 4.11 -9.28 -4.52
CA CYS A 39 5.27 -9.97 -3.95
C CYS A 39 6.56 -9.50 -4.62
N VAL A 40 7.67 -9.72 -3.92
CA VAL A 40 8.99 -9.41 -4.44
C VAL A 40 9.58 -10.68 -5.04
N HIS A 41 9.99 -10.59 -6.29
CA HIS A 41 10.58 -11.73 -6.98
C HIS A 41 11.93 -12.08 -6.34
N LYS A 42 12.10 -13.35 -5.95
CA LYS A 42 13.27 -13.78 -5.18
C LYS A 42 14.61 -13.56 -5.90
N ARG A 43 14.64 -13.77 -7.20
CA ARG A 43 15.88 -13.68 -7.98
C ARG A 43 16.25 -12.26 -8.39
N SER A 44 15.28 -11.47 -8.79
CA SER A 44 15.52 -10.13 -9.32
C SER A 44 15.30 -9.04 -8.30
N SER A 45 14.68 -9.34 -7.16
CA SER A 45 14.26 -8.38 -6.14
C SER A 45 13.32 -7.30 -6.67
N LYS A 46 12.66 -7.58 -7.80
CA LYS A 46 11.70 -6.65 -8.39
C LYS A 46 10.31 -6.89 -7.83
N PRO A 47 9.53 -5.84 -7.59
CA PRO A 47 8.16 -5.99 -7.12
C PRO A 47 7.26 -6.45 -8.27
N VAL A 48 6.37 -7.39 -7.98
CA VAL A 48 5.37 -7.88 -8.91
C VAL A 48 4.00 -7.58 -8.33
N MET A 49 3.25 -6.72 -8.99
CA MET A 49 1.90 -6.36 -8.54
C MET A 49 0.94 -7.51 -8.82
N LYS A 50 0.18 -7.91 -7.81
CA LYS A 50 -0.80 -8.99 -7.93
C LYS A 50 -2.23 -8.50 -8.04
N GLY A 51 -2.56 -7.41 -7.40
CA GLY A 51 -3.90 -6.86 -7.44
C GLY A 51 -4.03 -5.60 -6.61
N SER A 52 -5.23 -5.04 -6.61
CA SER A 52 -5.53 -3.86 -5.82
C SER A 52 -7.00 -3.87 -5.42
N ARG A 53 -7.31 -3.12 -4.37
CA ARG A 53 -8.69 -2.92 -3.94
C ARG A 53 -8.83 -1.54 -3.31
N VAL A 54 -10.06 -1.03 -3.30
CA VAL A 54 -10.37 0.26 -2.69
C VAL A 54 -11.04 0.00 -1.35
N GLU A 55 -10.54 0.66 -0.31
CA GLU A 55 -11.08 0.56 1.05
C GLU A 55 -11.38 1.94 1.59
N SER A 56 -12.28 2.02 2.58
CA SER A 56 -12.48 3.25 3.32
C SER A 56 -11.21 3.61 4.10
N ILE A 57 -11.06 4.88 4.45
CA ILE A 57 -9.92 5.33 5.27
C ILE A 57 -9.86 4.56 6.58
N GLU A 58 -11.01 4.32 7.19
CA GLU A 58 -11.08 3.59 8.47
C GLU A 58 -10.56 2.17 8.34
N GLU A 59 -11.00 1.45 7.32
CA GLU A 59 -10.54 0.07 7.07
C GLU A 59 -9.06 0.04 6.70
N ALA A 60 -8.60 1.00 5.90
CA ALA A 60 -7.20 1.10 5.54
C ALA A 60 -6.33 1.34 6.78
N ARG A 61 -6.78 2.19 7.69
CA ARG A 61 -6.05 2.44 8.95
C ARG A 61 -5.97 1.20 9.83
N LYS A 62 -7.05 0.43 9.91
CA LYS A 62 -7.06 -0.83 10.65
C LYS A 62 -6.06 -1.81 10.06
N GLU A 63 -6.04 -1.96 8.75
CA GLU A 63 -5.10 -2.83 8.08
C GLU A 63 -3.65 -2.37 8.28
N TYR A 64 -3.41 -1.08 8.16
CA TYR A 64 -2.08 -0.51 8.39
C TYR A 64 -1.56 -0.84 9.78
N LYS A 65 -2.37 -0.61 10.81
CA LYS A 65 -1.99 -0.92 12.19
C LYS A 65 -1.72 -2.41 12.38
N LYS A 66 -2.57 -3.25 11.82
CA LYS A 66 -2.40 -4.70 11.91
C LYS A 66 -1.09 -5.15 11.28
N LEU A 67 -0.75 -4.61 10.11
CA LEU A 67 0.49 -4.96 9.43
C LEU A 67 1.71 -4.52 10.23
N LEU A 68 1.68 -3.32 10.82
CA LEU A 68 2.77 -2.88 11.68
C LEU A 68 2.95 -3.79 12.90
N GLU A 69 1.85 -4.25 13.49
CA GLU A 69 1.89 -5.20 14.59
C GLU A 69 2.49 -6.55 14.17
N GLU A 70 2.27 -6.94 12.93
CA GLU A 70 2.85 -8.16 12.36
C GLU A 70 4.32 -8.00 11.94
N GLY A 71 4.88 -6.81 12.11
CA GLY A 71 6.29 -6.55 11.82
C GLY A 71 6.58 -5.97 10.45
N TRP A 72 5.55 -5.60 9.69
CA TRP A 72 5.75 -4.91 8.42
C TRP A 72 6.35 -3.53 8.67
N LYS A 73 7.17 -3.07 7.72
CA LYS A 73 7.84 -1.78 7.82
C LYS A 73 7.64 -0.95 6.57
N LYS A 74 7.66 0.37 6.72
CA LYS A 74 7.64 1.26 5.55
C LYS A 74 8.93 1.12 4.76
N THR A 75 8.80 1.14 3.45
CA THR A 75 9.94 1.16 2.55
C THR A 75 9.68 2.14 1.41
N TYR A 76 10.72 2.81 0.96
CA TYR A 76 10.66 3.69 -0.19
C TYR A 76 11.28 3.06 -1.42
N ARG A 77 11.79 1.84 -1.28
CA ARG A 77 12.52 1.11 -2.32
C ARG A 77 11.72 0.94 -3.60
N PHE A 78 10.40 0.75 -3.48
CA PHE A 78 9.56 0.45 -4.63
C PHE A 78 8.73 1.64 -5.11
N ASN A 79 8.94 2.83 -4.58
CA ASN A 79 8.13 3.99 -4.96
C ASN A 79 8.26 4.35 -6.43
N SER A 80 9.41 4.08 -7.04
CA SER A 80 9.65 4.37 -8.46
C SER A 80 9.00 3.36 -9.40
N PHE A 81 8.46 2.26 -8.89
CA PHE A 81 7.83 1.22 -9.72
C PHE A 81 6.32 1.42 -9.85
N PHE A 82 5.74 2.28 -9.05
CA PHE A 82 4.26 2.44 -9.02
C PHE A 82 3.85 3.91 -9.20
#